data_0a6f2ba28226c4900b129159b53adf99
#
_entry.id   0a6f2ba28226c4900b129159b53adf99
#
_cell.length_a   1.000
_cell.length_b   1.000
_cell.length_c   1.000
_cell.angle_alpha   90.00
_cell.angle_beta   90.00
_cell.angle_gamma   90.00
#
_symmetry.space_group_name_H-M   'P 1'
#
loop_
_entity.id
_entity.type
_entity.pdbx_description
1 polymer ?
#
loop_
_entity_poly.entity_id
_entity_poly.type
_entity_poly.pdbx_seq_one_letter_code
_entity_poly.pdbx_strand_id
1 'polypeptide(L)'
;HVLLILAGALLGAFGLNADPYPANLHELVVERSKSVVALEFVVEREIDRQQGFAYGLVVDDQGTIVVLESLIPSWVPVDKMKNFIGYTLPHNDQEYDLKYLGNDYPSGWHILSFEEGLPEEFTPISAFDRGIANMGDPVFGVGAVGKDMGFDPFVLTARVALTKKMPDRQVIMRDDIANPGCPIFNVDGAFVAWATDPQAYRRTMNVGRETLTVTLSNPEETSVALSSEDFFAYLEDIDPANVEGPRPWIGVSGMQPIDPDVAEFLGIKNQSGIVLSEILDDSPSSRAGLENNDILIKVDGEILPRFRPDYAVTPYFQKLIRQKVPGDTMTAEVIRGEERKTFDVVVGDGPKVVREADYRYFEKLGFTVREFLLTDGIRRRLPKSDMNGAIVNYVTRSSAVETAGLRMGDWIKQVEGQEVSSFDDVLGLLDLVEQDEEKSEFVLLVERNNETSFIRAQLK
;
A
#
# COMPACT_ATOMS: atom_id res chain seq x y z
N HIS A 1 -70.17 15.75 -34.27
CA HIS A 1 -69.01 15.08 -34.97
C HIS A 1 -67.71 15.90 -34.87
N VAL A 2 -67.33 16.45 -33.71
CA VAL A 2 -66.01 17.09 -33.51
C VAL A 2 -65.54 16.88 -32.09
N LEU A 3 -65.68 15.70 -31.50
CA LEU A 3 -65.24 15.42 -30.14
C LEU A 3 -64.58 14.02 -29.94
N LEU A 4 -63.89 13.51 -30.95
CA LEU A 4 -63.27 12.18 -30.91
C LEU A 4 -61.86 12.11 -31.52
N ILE A 5 -61.11 13.22 -31.65
CA ILE A 5 -59.76 13.23 -32.20
C ILE A 5 -58.73 13.87 -31.25
N LEU A 6 -59.04 14.09 -29.99
CA LEU A 6 -58.10 14.68 -28.99
C LEU A 6 -57.70 13.74 -27.84
N ALA A 7 -58.06 12.45 -27.92
CA ALA A 7 -57.69 11.44 -26.91
C ALA A 7 -56.52 10.50 -27.36
N GLY A 8 -55.97 10.69 -28.57
CA GLY A 8 -54.93 9.82 -29.11
C GLY A 8 -53.48 10.36 -29.06
N ALA A 9 -53.25 11.59 -28.52
CA ALA A 9 -51.94 12.22 -28.58
C ALA A 9 -51.26 12.49 -27.22
N LEU A 10 -51.80 11.91 -26.13
CA LEU A 10 -51.24 12.12 -24.77
C LEU A 10 -50.71 10.81 -24.11
N LEU A 11 -50.58 9.73 -24.87
CA LEU A 11 -50.00 8.45 -24.41
C LEU A 11 -48.59 8.18 -24.92
N GLY A 12 -47.93 9.21 -25.46
CA GLY A 12 -46.63 9.08 -26.11
C GLY A 12 -45.45 9.74 -25.40
N ALA A 13 -45.52 10.09 -24.11
CA ALA A 13 -44.41 10.80 -23.46
C ALA A 13 -44.18 10.44 -21.97
N PHE A 14 -44.59 9.28 -21.54
CA PHE A 14 -43.92 8.66 -20.39
C PHE A 14 -42.89 7.70 -21.00
N GLY A 15 -41.70 8.26 -21.34
CA GLY A 15 -40.50 7.47 -21.46
C GLY A 15 -40.31 6.83 -20.07
N LEU A 16 -40.72 5.57 -19.97
CA LEU A 16 -40.25 4.68 -18.91
C LEU A 16 -38.73 4.83 -19.00
N ASN A 17 -38.10 5.47 -18.02
CA ASN A 17 -36.67 5.32 -17.81
C ASN A 17 -36.49 3.81 -17.61
N ALA A 18 -36.17 3.10 -18.69
CA ALA A 18 -35.84 1.69 -18.60
C ALA A 18 -34.67 1.59 -17.62
N ASP A 19 -34.80 0.69 -16.68
CA ASP A 19 -33.69 0.37 -15.78
C ASP A 19 -32.47 0.07 -16.66
N PRO A 20 -31.34 0.76 -16.49
CA PRO A 20 -30.15 0.53 -17.30
C PRO A 20 -29.54 -0.85 -17.05
N TYR A 21 -29.95 -1.54 -15.98
CA TYR A 21 -29.40 -2.84 -15.61
C TYR A 21 -30.16 -3.99 -16.28
N PRO A 22 -29.48 -5.10 -16.65
CA PRO A 22 -30.08 -6.21 -17.31
C PRO A 22 -31.05 -6.98 -16.39
N ALA A 23 -32.09 -7.56 -16.96
CA ALA A 23 -33.06 -8.35 -16.21
C ALA A 23 -32.45 -9.59 -15.52
N ASN A 24 -31.32 -10.09 -16.04
CA ASN A 24 -30.56 -11.22 -15.50
C ASN A 24 -29.38 -10.79 -14.62
N LEU A 25 -29.42 -9.59 -14.02
CA LEU A 25 -28.33 -9.08 -13.15
C LEU A 25 -27.96 -10.09 -12.06
N HIS A 26 -28.94 -10.77 -11.48
CA HIS A 26 -28.69 -11.80 -10.47
C HIS A 26 -27.79 -12.93 -10.99
N GLU A 27 -28.05 -13.45 -12.20
CA GLU A 27 -27.25 -14.50 -12.82
C GLU A 27 -25.81 -14.02 -13.10
N LEU A 28 -25.67 -12.78 -13.58
CA LEU A 28 -24.37 -12.15 -13.77
C LEU A 28 -23.59 -12.04 -12.45
N VAL A 29 -24.22 -11.62 -11.37
CA VAL A 29 -23.58 -11.52 -10.05
C VAL A 29 -23.08 -12.88 -9.57
N VAL A 30 -23.91 -13.93 -9.68
CA VAL A 30 -23.52 -15.29 -9.30
C VAL A 30 -22.32 -15.78 -10.13
N GLU A 31 -22.30 -15.49 -11.43
CA GLU A 31 -21.18 -15.87 -12.30
C GLU A 31 -19.92 -15.04 -11.99
N ARG A 32 -20.04 -13.73 -11.80
CA ARG A 32 -18.93 -12.82 -11.55
C ARG A 32 -18.33 -12.95 -10.16
N SER A 33 -19.14 -13.36 -9.16
CA SER A 33 -18.66 -13.64 -7.81
C SER A 33 -17.63 -14.79 -7.76
N LYS A 34 -17.64 -15.69 -8.74
CA LYS A 34 -16.65 -16.77 -8.87
C LYS A 34 -15.22 -16.27 -9.11
N SER A 35 -15.02 -15.01 -9.49
CA SER A 35 -13.68 -14.43 -9.62
C SER A 35 -13.12 -13.92 -8.30
N VAL A 36 -13.93 -13.87 -7.25
CA VAL A 36 -13.54 -13.35 -5.94
C VAL A 36 -13.26 -14.49 -4.98
N VAL A 37 -12.14 -14.39 -4.28
CA VAL A 37 -11.78 -15.29 -3.17
C VAL A 37 -11.91 -14.49 -1.88
N ALA A 38 -12.74 -14.94 -0.94
CA ALA A 38 -12.65 -14.46 0.44
C ALA A 38 -11.48 -15.17 1.12
N LEU A 39 -10.61 -14.40 1.77
CA LEU A 39 -9.37 -14.87 2.35
C LEU A 39 -9.40 -14.77 3.85
N GLU A 40 -8.94 -15.81 4.52
CA GLU A 40 -8.61 -15.80 5.94
C GLU A 40 -7.14 -16.13 6.13
N PHE A 41 -6.47 -15.46 7.06
CA PHE A 41 -5.09 -15.75 7.44
C PHE A 41 -4.86 -15.45 8.92
N VAL A 42 -3.78 -15.96 9.47
CA VAL A 42 -3.40 -15.75 10.86
C VAL A 42 -2.09 -14.98 10.92
N VAL A 43 -2.07 -13.89 11.66
CA VAL A 43 -0.84 -13.18 12.05
C VAL A 43 -0.42 -13.68 13.41
N GLU A 44 0.71 -14.38 13.47
CA GLU A 44 1.32 -14.81 14.73
C GLU A 44 2.10 -13.64 15.33
N ARG A 45 1.68 -13.21 16.50
CA ARG A 45 2.42 -12.26 17.32
C ARG A 45 3.16 -13.00 18.42
N GLU A 46 3.93 -12.28 19.20
CA GLU A 46 4.76 -12.84 20.26
C GLU A 46 3.94 -13.64 21.32
N ILE A 47 2.75 -13.15 21.65
CA ILE A 47 1.91 -13.72 22.72
C ILE A 47 0.49 -14.08 22.29
N ASP A 48 0.07 -13.69 21.09
CA ASP A 48 -1.28 -13.93 20.58
C ASP A 48 -1.29 -14.24 19.08
N ARG A 49 -2.47 -14.63 18.59
CA ARG A 49 -2.75 -14.82 17.16
C ARG A 49 -3.91 -13.95 16.78
N GLN A 50 -3.74 -13.20 15.72
CA GLN A 50 -4.80 -12.35 15.17
C GLN A 50 -5.27 -12.90 13.82
N GLN A 51 -6.57 -13.13 13.68
CA GLN A 51 -7.17 -13.44 12.39
C GLN A 51 -7.26 -12.16 11.52
N GLY A 52 -6.85 -12.30 10.26
CA GLY A 52 -7.03 -11.32 9.21
C GLY A 52 -8.00 -11.83 8.15
N PHE A 53 -8.69 -10.91 7.49
CA PHE A 53 -9.61 -11.18 6.39
C PHE A 53 -9.31 -10.24 5.24
N ALA A 54 -9.43 -10.75 4.02
CA ALA A 54 -9.25 -9.95 2.80
C ALA A 54 -10.15 -10.49 1.69
N TYR A 55 -10.24 -9.73 0.60
CA TYR A 55 -10.80 -10.19 -0.66
C TYR A 55 -9.73 -10.09 -1.74
N GLY A 56 -9.63 -11.11 -2.57
CA GLY A 56 -8.72 -11.14 -3.70
C GLY A 56 -9.43 -11.52 -4.99
N LEU A 57 -8.81 -11.20 -6.12
CA LEU A 57 -9.27 -11.63 -7.44
C LEU A 57 -8.40 -12.77 -7.95
N VAL A 58 -9.05 -13.83 -8.40
CA VAL A 58 -8.40 -14.86 -9.24
C VAL A 58 -8.15 -14.24 -10.61
N VAL A 59 -6.91 -14.24 -11.08
CA VAL A 59 -6.53 -13.49 -12.27
C VAL A 59 -6.21 -14.33 -13.49
N ASP A 60 -5.81 -15.58 -13.30
CA ASP A 60 -5.42 -16.48 -14.39
C ASP A 60 -5.83 -17.95 -14.14
N ASP A 61 -5.64 -18.78 -15.17
CA ASP A 61 -5.94 -20.22 -15.14
C ASP A 61 -4.95 -21.03 -14.28
N GLN A 62 -3.88 -20.41 -13.78
CA GLN A 62 -2.94 -21.04 -12.86
C GLN A 62 -3.43 -20.92 -11.39
N GLY A 63 -4.49 -20.13 -11.17
CA GLY A 63 -5.03 -19.88 -9.84
C GLY A 63 -4.26 -18.81 -9.09
N THR A 64 -3.62 -17.88 -9.79
CA THR A 64 -2.99 -16.70 -9.18
C THR A 64 -4.07 -15.76 -8.63
N ILE A 65 -3.86 -15.28 -7.42
CA ILE A 65 -4.76 -14.38 -6.70
C ILE A 65 -4.02 -13.09 -6.38
N VAL A 66 -4.63 -11.95 -6.70
CA VAL A 66 -4.13 -10.63 -6.32
C VAL A 66 -4.97 -10.03 -5.22
N VAL A 67 -4.30 -9.43 -4.23
CA VAL A 67 -4.93 -8.79 -3.06
C VAL A 67 -4.33 -7.40 -2.87
N LEU A 68 -5.15 -6.43 -2.51
CA LEU A 68 -4.68 -5.05 -2.24
C LEU A 68 -3.70 -5.01 -1.07
N GLU A 69 -2.69 -4.13 -1.18
CA GLU A 69 -1.67 -3.89 -0.13
C GLU A 69 -2.30 -3.60 1.24
N SER A 70 -3.40 -2.86 1.28
CA SER A 70 -4.07 -2.45 2.52
C SER A 70 -4.76 -3.58 3.27
N LEU A 71 -5.07 -4.69 2.59
CA LEU A 71 -5.84 -5.80 3.16
C LEU A 71 -4.97 -6.85 3.87
N ILE A 72 -3.70 -6.93 3.52
CA ILE A 72 -2.72 -7.77 4.22
C ILE A 72 -1.63 -6.86 4.79
N PRO A 73 -1.26 -6.97 6.09
CA PRO A 73 -0.33 -6.05 6.71
C PRO A 73 1.09 -6.18 6.14
N SER A 74 1.51 -5.23 5.31
CA SER A 74 2.81 -5.21 4.64
C SER A 74 4.02 -5.03 5.57
N TRP A 75 3.79 -4.67 6.85
CA TRP A 75 4.85 -4.51 7.87
C TRP A 75 5.10 -5.77 8.70
N VAL A 76 4.25 -6.81 8.57
CA VAL A 76 4.42 -8.07 9.28
C VAL A 76 5.41 -8.95 8.52
N PRO A 77 6.41 -9.54 9.19
CA PRO A 77 7.28 -10.53 8.58
C PRO A 77 6.49 -11.69 7.96
N VAL A 78 6.91 -12.16 6.79
CA VAL A 78 6.19 -13.21 6.04
C VAL A 78 6.07 -14.49 6.86
N ASP A 79 7.11 -14.84 7.62
CA ASP A 79 7.14 -16.01 8.49
C ASP A 79 6.16 -15.95 9.68
N LYS A 80 5.60 -14.78 9.96
CA LYS A 80 4.54 -14.56 10.96
C LYS A 80 3.13 -14.62 10.38
N MET A 81 2.97 -14.68 9.08
CA MET A 81 1.69 -14.85 8.40
C MET A 81 1.50 -16.32 8.04
N LYS A 82 0.44 -16.94 8.54
CA LYS A 82 0.18 -18.37 8.43
C LYS A 82 -1.24 -18.66 8.00
N ASN A 83 -1.47 -19.92 7.56
CA ASN A 83 -2.80 -20.48 7.34
C ASN A 83 -3.66 -19.59 6.44
N PHE A 84 -3.15 -19.30 5.24
CA PHE A 84 -3.96 -18.63 4.23
C PHE A 84 -4.98 -19.62 3.68
N ILE A 85 -6.27 -19.33 3.87
CA ILE A 85 -7.39 -20.15 3.43
C ILE A 85 -8.31 -19.30 2.56
N GLY A 86 -8.70 -19.83 1.43
CA GLY A 86 -9.66 -19.24 0.50
C GLY A 86 -11.06 -19.84 0.65
N TYR A 87 -12.09 -19.03 0.37
CA TYR A 87 -13.48 -19.42 0.38
C TYR A 87 -14.19 -18.87 -0.85
N THR A 88 -15.18 -19.61 -1.36
CA THR A 88 -16.09 -19.15 -2.42
C THR A 88 -17.07 -18.09 -1.93
N LEU A 89 -17.71 -17.38 -2.87
CA LEU A 89 -18.82 -16.46 -2.59
C LEU A 89 -20.11 -16.98 -3.28
N PRO A 90 -21.13 -17.48 -2.55
CA PRO A 90 -21.16 -17.74 -1.11
C PRO A 90 -20.27 -18.90 -0.69
N HIS A 91 -19.96 -19.00 0.60
CA HIS A 91 -19.18 -20.11 1.15
C HIS A 91 -19.91 -21.44 0.96
N ASN A 92 -19.22 -22.41 0.36
CA ASN A 92 -19.75 -23.74 0.03
C ASN A 92 -19.32 -24.85 1.01
N ASP A 93 -18.93 -24.47 2.25
CA ASP A 93 -18.37 -25.36 3.27
C ASP A 93 -17.03 -26.02 2.89
N GLN A 94 -16.39 -25.59 1.81
CA GLN A 94 -15.08 -26.05 1.39
C GLN A 94 -14.02 -24.99 1.65
N GLU A 95 -12.90 -25.40 2.20
CA GLU A 95 -11.70 -24.60 2.43
C GLU A 95 -10.66 -24.91 1.36
N TYR A 96 -10.00 -23.87 0.84
CA TYR A 96 -8.96 -23.97 -0.18
C TYR A 96 -7.66 -23.46 0.39
N ASP A 97 -6.66 -24.32 0.49
CA ASP A 97 -5.34 -23.93 0.96
C ASP A 97 -4.66 -23.00 -0.05
N LEU A 98 -4.15 -21.87 0.46
CA LEU A 98 -3.50 -20.85 -0.34
C LEU A 98 -2.04 -20.69 0.08
N LYS A 99 -1.19 -20.54 -0.91
CA LYS A 99 0.21 -20.20 -0.76
C LYS A 99 0.41 -18.70 -0.95
N TYR A 100 0.98 -18.02 0.04
CA TYR A 100 1.43 -16.65 -0.10
C TYR A 100 2.76 -16.63 -0.87
N LEU A 101 2.81 -15.92 -2.00
CA LEU A 101 3.97 -15.83 -2.89
C LEU A 101 4.83 -14.60 -2.62
N GLY A 102 4.23 -13.52 -2.09
CA GLY A 102 4.95 -12.29 -1.78
C GLY A 102 4.12 -11.03 -2.01
N ASN A 103 4.82 -9.90 -1.94
CA ASN A 103 4.26 -8.59 -2.26
C ASN A 103 5.03 -8.00 -3.45
N ASP A 104 4.32 -7.77 -4.55
CA ASP A 104 4.88 -7.14 -5.73
C ASP A 104 5.15 -5.66 -5.47
N TYR A 105 6.41 -5.26 -5.51
CA TYR A 105 6.80 -3.89 -5.16
C TYR A 105 6.26 -2.83 -6.13
N PRO A 106 6.26 -3.03 -7.46
CA PRO A 106 5.72 -2.05 -8.41
C PRO A 106 4.24 -1.73 -8.21
N SER A 107 3.40 -2.73 -8.03
CA SER A 107 1.96 -2.56 -7.84
C SER A 107 1.58 -2.33 -6.36
N GLY A 108 2.39 -2.85 -5.43
CA GLY A 108 2.07 -2.94 -4.02
C GLY A 108 1.14 -4.11 -3.67
N TRP A 109 0.77 -4.94 -4.64
CA TRP A 109 -0.21 -6.01 -4.43
C TRP A 109 0.42 -7.23 -3.76
N HIS A 110 -0.37 -7.90 -2.93
CA HIS A 110 -0.01 -9.23 -2.45
C HIS A 110 -0.44 -10.28 -3.45
N ILE A 111 0.44 -11.24 -3.70
CA ILE A 111 0.23 -12.32 -4.65
C ILE A 111 0.15 -13.64 -3.89
N LEU A 112 -0.90 -14.38 -4.16
CA LEU A 112 -1.13 -15.73 -3.64
C LEU A 112 -1.45 -16.67 -4.79
N SER A 113 -1.48 -17.96 -4.51
CA SER A 113 -1.97 -18.98 -5.42
C SER A 113 -2.70 -20.08 -4.65
N PHE A 114 -3.61 -20.79 -5.30
CA PHE A 114 -4.10 -22.06 -4.77
C PHE A 114 -2.96 -23.09 -4.75
N GLU A 115 -2.86 -23.87 -3.69
CA GLU A 115 -1.80 -24.89 -3.57
C GLU A 115 -1.98 -26.04 -4.58
N GLU A 116 -3.21 -26.43 -4.88
CA GLU A 116 -3.55 -27.52 -5.78
C GLU A 116 -3.94 -27.06 -7.20
N GLY A 117 -3.71 -25.77 -7.53
CA GLY A 117 -4.16 -25.15 -8.79
C GLY A 117 -5.59 -24.63 -8.71
N LEU A 118 -6.07 -24.02 -9.80
CA LEU A 118 -7.38 -23.35 -9.83
C LEU A 118 -8.53 -24.36 -9.64
N PRO A 119 -9.34 -24.24 -8.56
CA PRO A 119 -10.52 -25.09 -8.38
C PRO A 119 -11.64 -24.75 -9.37
N GLU A 120 -12.50 -25.75 -9.72
CA GLU A 120 -13.59 -25.60 -10.70
C GLU A 120 -14.65 -24.56 -10.29
N GLU A 121 -14.75 -24.25 -8.99
CA GLU A 121 -15.68 -23.29 -8.43
C GLU A 121 -15.30 -21.83 -8.74
N PHE A 122 -14.05 -21.60 -9.11
CA PHE A 122 -13.55 -20.26 -9.41
C PHE A 122 -13.41 -20.04 -10.91
N THR A 123 -13.61 -18.80 -11.31
CA THR A 123 -13.45 -18.33 -12.70
C THR A 123 -12.52 -17.11 -12.70
N PRO A 124 -11.37 -17.14 -13.38
CA PRO A 124 -10.45 -16.02 -13.35
C PRO A 124 -11.05 -14.79 -14.03
N ILE A 125 -10.69 -13.61 -13.54
CA ILE A 125 -11.15 -12.33 -14.09
C ILE A 125 -10.75 -12.16 -15.56
N SER A 126 -9.67 -12.81 -15.98
CA SER A 126 -9.20 -12.84 -17.38
C SER A 126 -10.14 -13.57 -18.32
N ALA A 127 -11.04 -14.44 -17.82
CA ALA A 127 -12.06 -15.10 -18.62
C ALA A 127 -13.25 -14.18 -18.99
N PHE A 128 -13.36 -13.01 -18.34
CA PHE A 128 -14.40 -12.04 -18.63
C PHE A 128 -13.94 -10.97 -19.61
N ASP A 129 -14.89 -10.43 -20.38
CA ASP A 129 -14.60 -9.32 -21.27
C ASP A 129 -14.03 -8.11 -20.49
N ARG A 130 -13.05 -7.44 -21.09
CA ARG A 130 -12.51 -6.18 -20.57
C ARG A 130 -13.37 -5.02 -21.09
N GLY A 131 -13.90 -4.24 -20.17
CA GLY A 131 -14.68 -3.05 -20.48
C GLY A 131 -13.95 -1.77 -20.11
N ILE A 132 -14.38 -0.65 -20.70
CA ILE A 132 -13.96 0.70 -20.32
C ILE A 132 -15.17 1.40 -19.72
N ALA A 133 -14.99 2.03 -18.58
CA ALA A 133 -16.03 2.83 -17.94
C ALA A 133 -15.82 4.33 -18.23
N ASN A 134 -16.85 5.00 -18.72
CA ASN A 134 -16.85 6.44 -18.97
C ASN A 134 -17.78 7.14 -17.98
N MET A 135 -17.59 8.44 -17.80
CA MET A 135 -18.48 9.26 -16.97
C MET A 135 -19.94 9.12 -17.42
N GLY A 136 -20.82 8.77 -16.48
CA GLY A 136 -22.25 8.54 -16.69
C GLY A 136 -22.64 7.09 -16.95
N ASP A 137 -21.69 6.20 -17.26
CA ASP A 137 -21.97 4.79 -17.52
C ASP A 137 -22.51 4.10 -16.26
N PRO A 138 -23.55 3.24 -16.39
CA PRO A 138 -24.04 2.43 -15.30
C PRO A 138 -23.06 1.27 -15.05
N VAL A 139 -22.76 1.01 -13.77
CA VAL A 139 -21.87 -0.06 -13.31
C VAL A 139 -22.47 -0.76 -12.09
N PHE A 140 -22.09 -2.02 -11.89
CA PHE A 140 -22.39 -2.74 -10.67
C PHE A 140 -21.12 -3.33 -10.06
N GLY A 141 -21.07 -3.36 -8.74
CA GLY A 141 -19.99 -3.99 -7.99
C GLY A 141 -20.47 -5.31 -7.39
N VAL A 142 -19.57 -6.29 -7.34
CA VAL A 142 -19.78 -7.55 -6.62
C VAL A 142 -18.95 -7.49 -5.36
N GLY A 143 -19.61 -7.43 -4.21
CA GLY A 143 -18.98 -7.49 -2.91
C GLY A 143 -19.43 -8.72 -2.13
N ALA A 144 -18.92 -8.91 -0.91
CA ALA A 144 -19.33 -9.96 -0.01
C ALA A 144 -19.50 -9.44 1.42
N VAL A 145 -20.45 -10.02 2.15
CA VAL A 145 -20.58 -9.82 3.59
C VAL A 145 -19.52 -10.64 4.34
N GLY A 146 -19.32 -10.36 5.62
CA GLY A 146 -18.28 -11.02 6.41
C GLY A 146 -18.51 -12.52 6.63
N LYS A 147 -17.50 -13.19 7.21
CA LYS A 147 -17.50 -14.64 7.50
C LYS A 147 -18.71 -15.08 8.31
N ASP A 148 -19.14 -14.31 9.31
CA ASP A 148 -20.29 -14.63 10.16
C ASP A 148 -21.61 -14.75 9.38
N MET A 149 -21.65 -14.23 8.16
CA MET A 149 -22.77 -14.32 7.22
C MET A 149 -22.44 -15.20 6.00
N GLY A 150 -21.45 -16.08 6.10
CA GLY A 150 -21.11 -17.07 5.07
C GLY A 150 -20.51 -16.49 3.79
N PHE A 151 -19.95 -15.30 3.82
CA PHE A 151 -19.43 -14.59 2.64
C PHE A 151 -20.47 -14.47 1.51
N ASP A 152 -21.76 -14.32 1.86
CA ASP A 152 -22.80 -14.14 0.85
C ASP A 152 -22.48 -12.93 -0.04
N PRO A 153 -22.54 -13.10 -1.38
CA PRO A 153 -22.31 -12.00 -2.29
C PRO A 153 -23.46 -10.99 -2.25
N PHE A 154 -23.12 -9.71 -2.33
CA PHE A 154 -24.08 -8.65 -2.57
C PHE A 154 -23.78 -7.92 -3.88
N VAL A 155 -24.77 -7.26 -4.43
CA VAL A 155 -24.62 -6.37 -5.59
C VAL A 155 -25.12 -4.97 -5.22
N LEU A 156 -24.28 -3.99 -5.51
CA LEU A 156 -24.68 -2.59 -5.48
C LEU A 156 -24.43 -1.96 -6.84
N THR A 157 -25.21 -0.95 -7.18
CA THR A 157 -25.19 -0.30 -8.47
C THR A 157 -24.90 1.17 -8.36
N ALA A 158 -24.16 1.73 -9.30
CA ALA A 158 -23.88 3.15 -9.39
C ALA A 158 -23.74 3.62 -10.84
N ARG A 159 -23.55 4.92 -11.01
CA ARG A 159 -23.02 5.50 -12.23
C ARG A 159 -21.63 6.02 -11.97
N VAL A 160 -20.76 5.90 -12.98
CA VAL A 160 -19.45 6.52 -12.96
C VAL A 160 -19.61 8.02 -12.86
N ALA A 161 -19.12 8.61 -11.78
CA ALA A 161 -19.19 10.06 -11.54
C ALA A 161 -18.06 10.81 -12.28
N LEU A 162 -16.86 10.20 -12.30
CA LEU A 162 -15.67 10.80 -12.87
C LEU A 162 -14.67 9.69 -13.27
N THR A 163 -13.86 9.95 -14.29
CA THR A 163 -12.67 9.15 -14.60
C THR A 163 -11.42 10.03 -14.51
N LYS A 164 -10.40 9.55 -13.79
CA LYS A 164 -9.05 10.16 -13.76
C LYS A 164 -8.13 9.35 -14.66
N LYS A 165 -7.15 9.99 -15.29
CA LYS A 165 -6.23 9.33 -16.23
C LYS A 165 -4.82 9.17 -15.69
N MET A 166 -4.47 9.88 -14.64
CA MET A 166 -3.10 9.89 -14.09
C MET A 166 -3.11 10.16 -12.60
N PRO A 167 -2.15 9.66 -11.80
CA PRO A 167 -1.02 8.81 -12.22
C PRO A 167 -1.44 7.43 -12.72
N ASP A 168 -2.57 6.90 -12.22
CA ASP A 168 -3.26 5.71 -12.71
C ASP A 168 -4.66 6.07 -13.16
N ARG A 169 -5.18 5.30 -14.12
CA ARG A 169 -6.56 5.47 -14.57
C ARG A 169 -7.49 4.96 -13.47
N GLN A 170 -8.35 5.84 -13.00
CA GLN A 170 -9.29 5.57 -11.92
C GLN A 170 -10.72 5.82 -12.36
N VAL A 171 -11.61 4.96 -11.89
CA VAL A 171 -13.06 5.10 -11.98
C VAL A 171 -13.56 5.53 -10.62
N ILE A 172 -14.26 6.65 -10.55
CA ILE A 172 -14.75 7.24 -9.31
C ILE A 172 -16.26 7.21 -9.33
N MET A 173 -16.84 6.70 -8.24
CA MET A 173 -18.27 6.64 -7.99
C MET A 173 -18.60 7.42 -6.72
N ARG A 174 -19.87 7.78 -6.58
CA ARG A 174 -20.31 8.52 -5.39
C ARG A 174 -20.35 7.66 -4.15
N ASP A 175 -20.74 6.40 -4.31
CA ASP A 175 -20.95 5.45 -3.22
C ASP A 175 -20.05 4.23 -3.41
N ASP A 176 -19.69 3.57 -2.31
CA ASP A 176 -18.98 2.29 -2.36
C ASP A 176 -19.95 1.21 -2.82
N ILE A 177 -19.64 0.58 -3.96
CA ILE A 177 -20.48 -0.47 -4.56
C ILE A 177 -19.86 -1.87 -4.47
N ALA A 178 -18.65 -1.97 -3.96
CA ALA A 178 -17.93 -3.22 -3.74
C ALA A 178 -16.95 -3.05 -2.56
N ASN A 179 -16.60 -4.14 -1.90
CA ASN A 179 -15.51 -4.12 -0.92
C ASN A 179 -14.16 -3.81 -1.63
N PRO A 180 -13.19 -3.20 -0.94
CA PRO A 180 -11.82 -3.14 -1.45
C PRO A 180 -11.31 -4.54 -1.83
N GLY A 181 -10.70 -4.66 -3.00
CA GLY A 181 -10.27 -5.94 -3.56
C GLY A 181 -11.31 -6.68 -4.41
N CYS A 182 -12.54 -6.16 -4.52
CA CYS A 182 -13.62 -6.76 -5.30
C CYS A 182 -13.82 -6.08 -6.67
N PRO A 183 -14.38 -6.81 -7.67
CA PRO A 183 -14.51 -6.34 -9.04
C PRO A 183 -15.75 -5.47 -9.27
N ILE A 184 -15.65 -4.59 -10.27
CA ILE A 184 -16.74 -3.76 -10.78
C ILE A 184 -16.91 -4.04 -12.26
N PHE A 185 -18.17 -4.20 -12.68
CA PHE A 185 -18.57 -4.55 -14.02
C PHE A 185 -19.50 -3.52 -14.66
N ASN A 186 -19.52 -3.44 -15.98
CA ASN A 186 -20.57 -2.72 -16.69
C ASN A 186 -21.85 -3.57 -16.81
N VAL A 187 -22.89 -3.02 -17.41
CA VAL A 187 -24.20 -3.70 -17.56
C VAL A 187 -24.15 -4.95 -18.44
N ASP A 188 -23.15 -5.11 -19.28
CA ASP A 188 -22.93 -6.30 -20.10
C ASP A 188 -22.12 -7.38 -19.36
N GLY A 189 -21.69 -7.10 -18.12
CA GLY A 189 -20.88 -7.99 -17.31
C GLY A 189 -19.39 -7.99 -17.67
N ALA A 190 -18.92 -7.01 -18.44
CA ALA A 190 -17.49 -6.84 -18.69
C ALA A 190 -16.80 -6.17 -17.48
N PHE A 191 -15.59 -6.64 -17.13
CA PHE A 191 -14.79 -6.08 -16.03
C PHE A 191 -14.29 -4.68 -16.40
N VAL A 192 -14.64 -3.67 -15.62
CA VAL A 192 -14.28 -2.27 -15.88
C VAL A 192 -13.36 -1.66 -14.84
N ALA A 193 -13.39 -2.16 -13.60
CA ALA A 193 -12.52 -1.64 -12.55
C ALA A 193 -12.40 -2.59 -11.35
N TRP A 194 -11.37 -2.39 -10.57
CA TRP A 194 -11.08 -3.07 -9.31
C TRP A 194 -11.24 -2.08 -8.15
N ALA A 195 -12.11 -2.36 -7.21
CA ALA A 195 -12.35 -1.49 -6.06
C ALA A 195 -11.09 -1.41 -5.19
N THR A 196 -10.61 -0.19 -4.94
CA THR A 196 -9.46 0.09 -4.09
C THR A 196 -9.90 0.87 -2.87
N ASP A 197 -9.04 0.98 -1.87
CA ASP A 197 -9.29 1.89 -0.77
C ASP A 197 -9.36 3.34 -1.30
N PRO A 198 -10.27 4.17 -0.76
CA PRO A 198 -10.24 5.59 -1.02
C PRO A 198 -8.83 6.11 -0.74
N GLN A 199 -8.21 6.77 -1.70
CA GLN A 199 -6.89 7.35 -1.49
C GLN A 199 -6.98 8.43 -0.42
N ALA A 200 -6.71 8.03 0.81
CA ALA A 200 -6.58 8.95 1.92
C ALA A 200 -5.27 9.72 1.74
N TYR A 201 -5.37 10.98 1.36
CA TYR A 201 -4.19 11.85 1.26
C TYR A 201 -3.65 12.09 2.67
N ARG A 202 -2.56 11.39 2.98
CA ARG A 202 -1.84 11.63 4.23
C ARG A 202 -0.99 12.88 4.06
N ARG A 203 -1.38 13.96 4.71
CA ARG A 203 -0.58 15.18 4.80
C ARG A 203 0.11 15.20 6.15
N THR A 204 1.41 15.05 6.13
CA THR A 204 2.25 15.20 7.32
C THR A 204 2.50 16.69 7.54
N MET A 205 2.03 17.24 8.63
CA MET A 205 2.28 18.62 9.03
C MET A 205 3.13 18.64 10.31
N ASN A 206 4.21 19.40 10.27
CA ASN A 206 4.99 19.66 11.46
C ASN A 206 4.35 20.83 12.24
N VAL A 207 3.78 20.54 13.40
CA VAL A 207 3.22 21.55 14.31
C VAL A 207 4.14 21.66 15.50
N GLY A 208 5.04 22.65 15.47
CA GLY A 208 6.07 22.81 16.50
C GLY A 208 7.09 21.67 16.47
N ARG A 209 7.20 20.91 17.55
CA ARG A 209 8.09 19.73 17.69
C ARG A 209 7.39 18.40 17.34
N GLU A 210 6.11 18.43 17.08
CA GLU A 210 5.32 17.21 16.77
C GLU A 210 5.03 17.11 15.28
N THR A 211 5.15 15.90 14.77
CA THR A 211 4.75 15.55 13.40
C THR A 211 3.33 15.02 13.46
N LEU A 212 2.39 15.81 12.98
CA LEU A 212 0.99 15.40 12.87
C LEU A 212 0.72 14.89 11.46
N THR A 213 0.34 13.63 11.34
CA THR A 213 -0.16 13.10 10.09
C THR A 213 -1.68 13.26 10.05
N VAL A 214 -2.14 14.17 9.21
CA VAL A 214 -3.58 14.37 8.98
C VAL A 214 -3.96 13.60 7.73
N THR A 215 -4.90 12.68 7.88
CA THR A 215 -5.52 12.02 6.74
C THR A 215 -6.64 12.92 6.23
N LEU A 216 -6.49 13.45 5.02
CA LEU A 216 -7.51 14.22 4.34
C LEU A 216 -8.17 13.27 3.32
N SER A 217 -9.41 12.85 3.58
CA SER A 217 -10.24 12.25 2.55
C SER A 217 -10.94 13.37 1.78
N ASN A 218 -10.97 13.26 0.45
CA ASN A 218 -11.83 14.14 -0.34
C ASN A 218 -13.26 13.61 -0.20
N PRO A 219 -14.19 14.36 0.41
CA PRO A 219 -15.57 13.90 0.59
C PRO A 219 -16.34 13.73 -0.73
N GLU A 220 -15.77 14.21 -1.83
CA GLU A 220 -16.34 14.05 -3.18
C GLU A 220 -15.82 12.78 -3.89
N GLU A 221 -14.80 12.12 -3.35
CA GLU A 221 -14.23 10.86 -3.84
C GLU A 221 -14.54 9.75 -2.84
N THR A 222 -15.77 9.31 -2.79
CA THR A 222 -16.24 8.33 -1.81
C THR A 222 -15.87 6.90 -2.19
N SER A 223 -15.78 6.59 -3.48
CA SER A 223 -15.37 5.28 -3.97
C SER A 223 -14.43 5.42 -5.15
N VAL A 224 -13.25 4.83 -5.05
CA VAL A 224 -12.20 4.85 -6.06
C VAL A 224 -11.90 3.42 -6.49
N ALA A 225 -11.85 3.19 -7.78
CA ALA A 225 -11.48 1.91 -8.35
C ALA A 225 -10.39 2.08 -9.41
N LEU A 226 -9.44 1.16 -9.45
CA LEU A 226 -8.43 1.10 -10.52
C LEU A 226 -9.09 0.61 -11.80
N SER A 227 -8.89 1.32 -12.92
CA SER A 227 -9.47 0.90 -14.19
C SER A 227 -8.95 -0.47 -14.64
N SER A 228 -9.77 -1.21 -15.40
CA SER A 228 -9.38 -2.48 -15.99
C SER A 228 -8.12 -2.37 -16.84
N GLU A 229 -7.93 -1.25 -17.56
CA GLU A 229 -6.76 -1.02 -18.41
C GLU A 229 -5.46 -1.01 -17.59
N ASP A 230 -5.42 -0.25 -16.47
CA ASP A 230 -4.23 -0.19 -15.62
C ASP A 230 -4.10 -1.43 -14.72
N PHE A 231 -5.22 -2.04 -14.31
CA PHE A 231 -5.21 -3.32 -13.60
C PHE A 231 -4.48 -4.42 -14.40
N PHE A 232 -4.86 -4.60 -15.65
CA PHE A 232 -4.20 -5.62 -16.50
C PHE A 232 -2.78 -5.21 -16.89
N ALA A 233 -2.48 -3.92 -17.03
CA ALA A 233 -1.12 -3.47 -17.28
C ALA A 233 -0.18 -3.80 -16.10
N TYR A 234 -0.62 -3.62 -14.86
CA TYR A 234 0.14 -4.07 -13.70
C TYR A 234 0.27 -5.59 -13.63
N LEU A 235 -0.81 -6.30 -13.97
CA LEU A 235 -0.81 -7.77 -13.93
C LEU A 235 0.17 -8.39 -14.93
N GLU A 236 0.31 -7.80 -16.13
CA GLU A 236 1.26 -8.24 -17.15
C GLU A 236 2.74 -8.13 -16.71
N ASP A 237 3.04 -7.22 -15.78
CA ASP A 237 4.38 -7.01 -15.23
C ASP A 237 4.70 -7.93 -14.02
N ILE A 238 3.71 -8.61 -13.44
CA ILE A 238 3.88 -9.49 -12.28
C ILE A 238 4.39 -10.87 -12.72
N ASP A 239 5.53 -11.29 -12.17
CA ASP A 239 6.02 -12.66 -12.29
C ASP A 239 5.71 -13.44 -10.99
N PRO A 240 4.70 -14.34 -10.99
CA PRO A 240 4.36 -15.12 -9.80
C PRO A 240 5.48 -16.02 -9.27
N ALA A 241 6.47 -16.34 -10.12
CA ALA A 241 7.63 -17.12 -9.70
C ALA A 241 8.70 -16.29 -8.97
N ASN A 242 8.66 -14.97 -9.10
CA ASN A 242 9.64 -14.04 -8.53
C ASN A 242 8.97 -12.74 -8.04
N VAL A 243 7.93 -12.88 -7.23
CA VAL A 243 7.12 -11.73 -6.74
C VAL A 243 7.94 -10.77 -5.90
N GLU A 244 8.82 -11.30 -5.05
CA GLU A 244 9.72 -10.48 -4.23
C GLU A 244 10.98 -10.08 -5.01
N GLY A 245 10.75 -9.37 -6.10
CA GLY A 245 11.82 -8.83 -6.93
C GLY A 245 12.58 -7.67 -6.26
N PRO A 246 13.65 -7.20 -6.90
CA PRO A 246 14.44 -6.08 -6.42
C PRO A 246 13.58 -4.81 -6.35
N ARG A 247 13.89 -3.95 -5.38
CA ARG A 247 13.17 -2.68 -5.17
C ARG A 247 13.96 -1.51 -5.74
N PRO A 248 13.59 -0.98 -6.90
CA PRO A 248 14.29 0.17 -7.47
C PRO A 248 14.23 1.38 -6.54
N TRP A 249 15.39 1.96 -6.28
CA TRP A 249 15.56 3.04 -5.32
C TRP A 249 16.60 4.05 -5.78
N ILE A 250 16.35 5.33 -5.54
CA ILE A 250 17.24 6.42 -5.91
C ILE A 250 17.76 7.22 -4.72
N GLY A 251 17.23 7.01 -3.51
CA GLY A 251 17.70 7.65 -2.28
C GLY A 251 17.24 9.08 -2.07
N VAL A 252 16.04 9.40 -2.51
CA VAL A 252 15.36 10.67 -2.22
C VAL A 252 14.27 10.40 -1.18
N SER A 253 14.37 11.00 0.01
CA SER A 253 13.39 10.84 1.10
C SER A 253 12.38 11.98 1.18
N GLY A 254 12.73 13.17 0.70
CA GLY A 254 11.86 14.35 0.70
C GLY A 254 11.53 14.82 -0.72
N MET A 255 10.25 14.80 -1.09
CA MET A 255 9.77 15.25 -2.38
C MET A 255 8.54 16.14 -2.20
N GLN A 256 8.56 17.33 -2.81
CA GLN A 256 7.45 18.27 -2.73
C GLN A 256 7.13 18.83 -4.12
N PRO A 257 5.86 18.88 -4.56
CA PRO A 257 5.49 19.54 -5.79
C PRO A 257 5.80 21.03 -5.68
N ILE A 258 6.24 21.64 -6.78
CA ILE A 258 6.36 23.11 -6.83
C ILE A 258 4.99 23.74 -6.94
N ASP A 259 4.87 24.94 -6.36
CA ASP A 259 3.69 25.78 -6.53
C ASP A 259 3.52 26.20 -8.01
N PRO A 260 2.29 26.30 -8.54
CA PRO A 260 2.02 26.79 -9.89
C PRO A 260 2.66 28.14 -10.24
N ASP A 261 2.67 29.07 -9.30
CA ASP A 261 3.26 30.41 -9.50
C ASP A 261 4.78 30.31 -9.61
N VAL A 262 5.40 29.41 -8.85
CA VAL A 262 6.84 29.10 -8.95
C VAL A 262 7.14 28.45 -10.31
N ALA A 263 6.30 27.52 -10.77
CA ALA A 263 6.45 26.91 -12.10
C ALA A 263 6.39 27.95 -13.22
N GLU A 264 5.49 28.94 -13.11
CA GLU A 264 5.40 30.04 -14.08
C GLU A 264 6.66 30.93 -14.06
N PHE A 265 7.14 31.27 -12.86
CA PHE A 265 8.37 32.04 -12.67
C PHE A 265 9.59 31.35 -13.28
N LEU A 266 9.69 30.03 -13.13
CA LEU A 266 10.78 29.19 -13.67
C LEU A 266 10.63 28.92 -15.19
N GLY A 267 9.60 29.44 -15.85
CA GLY A 267 9.36 29.22 -17.26
C GLY A 267 8.88 27.82 -17.64
N ILE A 268 8.32 27.07 -16.68
CA ILE A 268 7.81 25.71 -16.86
C ILE A 268 6.30 25.60 -16.56
N LYS A 269 5.54 26.64 -16.90
CA LYS A 269 4.11 26.81 -16.61
C LYS A 269 3.22 25.60 -16.99
N ASN A 270 3.57 24.88 -18.05
CA ASN A 270 2.76 23.80 -18.62
C ASN A 270 3.17 22.41 -18.15
N GLN A 271 4.05 22.31 -17.17
CA GLN A 271 4.52 21.07 -16.59
C GLN A 271 4.58 21.17 -15.06
N SER A 272 4.71 20.04 -14.39
CA SER A 272 5.00 19.98 -12.96
C SER A 272 6.51 20.00 -12.71
N GLY A 273 6.88 20.25 -11.46
CA GLY A 273 8.22 20.06 -10.94
C GLY A 273 8.17 19.51 -9.53
N ILE A 274 9.23 18.85 -9.13
CA ILE A 274 9.37 18.26 -7.79
C ILE A 274 10.63 18.80 -7.14
N VAL A 275 10.51 19.47 -6.01
CA VAL A 275 11.66 19.85 -5.17
C VAL A 275 12.16 18.57 -4.48
N LEU A 276 13.42 18.22 -4.70
CA LEU A 276 14.12 17.16 -3.98
C LEU A 276 14.64 17.73 -2.66
N SER A 277 13.82 17.70 -1.62
CA SER A 277 14.12 18.41 -0.37
C SER A 277 15.10 17.65 0.52
N GLU A 278 15.23 16.35 0.36
CA GLU A 278 16.19 15.53 1.11
C GLU A 278 16.73 14.39 0.25
N ILE A 279 18.01 14.46 -0.06
CA ILE A 279 18.78 13.42 -0.74
C ILE A 279 19.68 12.76 0.28
N LEU A 280 19.59 11.44 0.38
CA LEU A 280 20.34 10.67 1.36
C LEU A 280 21.80 10.54 0.96
N ASP A 281 22.70 10.66 1.94
CA ASP A 281 24.12 10.45 1.74
C ASP A 281 24.41 9.04 1.20
N ASP A 282 25.42 8.92 0.33
CA ASP A 282 25.80 7.67 -0.34
C ASP A 282 24.67 6.98 -1.13
N SER A 283 23.60 7.70 -1.44
CA SER A 283 22.51 7.19 -2.28
C SER A 283 22.85 7.26 -3.77
N PRO A 284 22.12 6.56 -4.64
CA PRO A 284 22.23 6.73 -6.09
C PRO A 284 22.14 8.18 -6.55
N SER A 285 21.19 8.96 -6.03
CA SER A 285 21.02 10.37 -6.37
C SER A 285 22.19 11.23 -5.91
N SER A 286 22.69 11.00 -4.68
CA SER A 286 23.87 11.71 -4.16
C SER A 286 25.13 11.40 -4.98
N ARG A 287 25.36 10.11 -5.33
CA ARG A 287 26.50 9.71 -6.17
C ARG A 287 26.44 10.28 -7.59
N ALA A 288 25.22 10.47 -8.13
CA ALA A 288 25.02 11.11 -9.42
C ALA A 288 25.26 12.63 -9.40
N GLY A 289 25.32 13.25 -8.21
CA GLY A 289 25.56 14.69 -8.05
C GLY A 289 24.27 15.52 -7.92
N LEU A 290 23.11 14.90 -7.69
CA LEU A 290 21.91 15.62 -7.27
C LEU A 290 22.11 16.18 -5.85
N GLU A 291 21.52 17.34 -5.60
CA GLU A 291 21.63 18.07 -4.34
C GLU A 291 20.24 18.45 -3.79
N ASN A 292 20.19 18.69 -2.48
CA ASN A 292 18.98 19.18 -1.85
C ASN A 292 18.53 20.50 -2.49
N ASN A 293 17.24 20.63 -2.69
CA ASN A 293 16.55 21.74 -3.36
C ASN A 293 16.70 21.77 -4.88
N ASP A 294 17.27 20.76 -5.53
CA ASP A 294 17.10 20.59 -6.97
C ASP A 294 15.62 20.45 -7.31
N ILE A 295 15.19 21.10 -8.38
CA ILE A 295 13.82 21.00 -8.87
C ILE A 295 13.81 20.07 -10.09
N LEU A 296 13.38 18.83 -9.89
CA LEU A 296 13.24 17.84 -10.96
C LEU A 296 12.12 18.25 -11.92
N ILE A 297 12.44 18.35 -13.21
CA ILE A 297 11.51 18.80 -14.25
C ILE A 297 11.31 17.80 -15.39
N LYS A 298 12.27 16.90 -15.62
CA LYS A 298 12.15 15.79 -16.57
C LYS A 298 12.79 14.52 -16.06
N VAL A 299 12.26 13.41 -16.50
CA VAL A 299 12.79 12.06 -16.27
C VAL A 299 12.90 11.36 -17.62
N ASP A 300 14.08 10.81 -17.95
CA ASP A 300 14.35 10.11 -19.22
C ASP A 300 13.97 10.91 -20.47
N GLY A 301 14.16 12.23 -20.41
CA GLY A 301 13.82 13.15 -21.48
C GLY A 301 12.36 13.63 -21.52
N GLU A 302 11.47 12.98 -20.79
CA GLU A 302 10.06 13.32 -20.72
C GLU A 302 9.77 14.33 -19.60
N ILE A 303 8.97 15.36 -19.90
CA ILE A 303 8.54 16.35 -18.91
C ILE A 303 7.62 15.70 -17.86
N LEU A 304 7.70 16.19 -16.62
CA LEU A 304 6.71 15.83 -15.61
C LEU A 304 5.37 16.50 -15.96
N PRO A 305 4.31 15.71 -16.24
CA PRO A 305 3.03 16.25 -16.66
C PRO A 305 2.44 17.21 -15.63
N ARG A 306 1.66 18.17 -16.10
CA ARG A 306 0.90 19.03 -15.20
C ARG A 306 -0.28 18.26 -14.61
N PHE A 307 -0.30 18.13 -13.30
CA PHE A 307 -1.39 17.48 -12.58
C PHE A 307 -2.38 18.51 -11.97
N ARG A 308 -3.58 18.05 -11.74
CA ARG A 308 -4.59 18.70 -10.90
C ARG A 308 -5.26 17.61 -10.07
N PRO A 309 -5.01 17.55 -8.76
CA PRO A 309 -4.17 18.47 -7.95
C PRO A 309 -2.65 18.26 -8.16
N ASP A 310 -1.87 19.32 -7.88
CA ASP A 310 -0.42 19.34 -8.16
C ASP A 310 0.37 18.27 -7.41
N TYR A 311 -0.08 17.85 -6.21
CA TYR A 311 0.58 16.82 -5.42
C TYR A 311 0.63 15.44 -6.12
N ALA A 312 -0.20 15.18 -7.13
CA ALA A 312 -0.21 13.92 -7.87
C ALA A 312 1.08 13.67 -8.67
N VAL A 313 1.92 14.69 -8.87
CA VAL A 313 3.23 14.52 -9.52
C VAL A 313 4.18 13.64 -8.70
N THR A 314 4.12 13.68 -7.38
CA THR A 314 4.99 12.87 -6.52
C THR A 314 4.71 11.37 -6.65
N PRO A 315 3.47 10.87 -6.48
CA PRO A 315 3.18 9.45 -6.73
C PRO A 315 3.41 9.05 -8.20
N TYR A 316 3.20 9.95 -9.17
CA TYR A 316 3.57 9.69 -10.55
C TYR A 316 5.07 9.43 -10.71
N PHE A 317 5.92 10.28 -10.14
CA PHE A 317 7.37 10.08 -10.19
C PHE A 317 7.79 8.80 -9.45
N GLN A 318 7.18 8.49 -8.31
CA GLN A 318 7.41 7.23 -7.60
C GLN A 318 7.04 6.02 -8.47
N LYS A 319 5.96 6.11 -9.26
CA LYS A 319 5.60 5.07 -10.24
C LYS A 319 6.69 4.89 -11.29
N LEU A 320 7.25 5.99 -11.85
CA LEU A 320 8.36 5.91 -12.82
C LEU A 320 9.60 5.21 -12.23
N ILE A 321 9.91 5.47 -10.95
CA ILE A 321 11.02 4.77 -10.27
C ILE A 321 10.70 3.29 -10.11
N ARG A 322 9.49 2.93 -9.67
CA ARG A 322 9.09 1.54 -9.46
C ARG A 322 9.08 0.68 -10.73
N GLN A 323 8.96 1.31 -11.90
CA GLN A 323 9.05 0.64 -13.21
C GLN A 323 10.49 0.39 -13.68
N LYS A 324 11.50 0.84 -12.94
CA LYS A 324 12.91 0.58 -13.22
C LYS A 324 13.38 -0.72 -12.56
N VAL A 325 14.54 -1.19 -13.00
CA VAL A 325 15.25 -2.29 -12.36
C VAL A 325 16.56 -1.75 -11.77
N PRO A 326 17.02 -2.21 -10.59
CA PRO A 326 18.35 -1.85 -10.09
C PRO A 326 19.44 -2.10 -11.13
N GLY A 327 20.26 -1.08 -11.36
CA GLY A 327 21.26 -1.05 -12.45
C GLY A 327 20.82 -0.24 -13.67
N ASP A 328 19.52 0.04 -13.85
CA ASP A 328 19.06 0.95 -14.88
C ASP A 328 19.59 2.36 -14.65
N THR A 329 19.77 3.10 -15.72
CA THR A 329 20.09 4.53 -15.66
C THR A 329 18.82 5.32 -15.87
N MET A 330 18.54 6.21 -14.92
CA MET A 330 17.47 7.21 -15.00
C MET A 330 18.10 8.59 -15.23
N THR A 331 17.78 9.24 -16.35
CA THR A 331 18.23 10.60 -16.62
C THR A 331 17.30 11.62 -15.97
N ALA A 332 17.84 12.43 -15.04
CA ALA A 332 17.10 13.47 -14.32
C ALA A 332 17.54 14.87 -14.82
N GLU A 333 16.63 15.64 -15.41
CA GLU A 333 16.86 17.08 -15.70
C GLU A 333 16.27 17.90 -14.56
N VAL A 334 17.11 18.73 -13.95
CA VAL A 334 16.73 19.57 -12.80
C VAL A 334 17.03 21.05 -13.07
N ILE A 335 16.37 21.92 -12.32
CA ILE A 335 16.74 23.32 -12.16
C ILE A 335 17.46 23.46 -10.81
N ARG A 336 18.72 23.93 -10.83
CA ARG A 336 19.52 24.25 -9.66
C ARG A 336 19.89 25.75 -9.70
N GLY A 337 19.26 26.53 -8.83
CA GLY A 337 19.31 27.99 -8.94
C GLY A 337 18.65 28.47 -10.25
N GLU A 338 19.42 29.07 -11.16
CA GLU A 338 18.94 29.54 -12.48
C GLU A 338 19.35 28.60 -13.63
N GLU A 339 20.13 27.55 -13.34
CA GLU A 339 20.70 26.67 -14.35
C GLU A 339 19.91 25.38 -14.49
N ARG A 340 19.79 24.88 -15.73
CA ARG A 340 19.32 23.51 -16.00
C ARG A 340 20.51 22.59 -16.05
N LYS A 341 20.42 21.48 -15.31
CA LYS A 341 21.43 20.43 -15.23
C LYS A 341 20.82 19.07 -15.49
N THR A 342 21.60 18.17 -16.04
CA THR A 342 21.18 16.79 -16.30
C THR A 342 22.12 15.85 -15.56
N PHE A 343 21.56 14.86 -14.89
CA PHE A 343 22.28 13.86 -14.13
C PHE A 343 21.78 12.47 -14.50
N ASP A 344 22.72 11.54 -14.64
CA ASP A 344 22.43 10.12 -14.87
C ASP A 344 22.49 9.39 -13.52
N VAL A 345 21.35 8.99 -13.02
CA VAL A 345 21.19 8.28 -11.74
C VAL A 345 21.11 6.80 -12.02
N VAL A 346 22.12 6.03 -11.58
CA VAL A 346 22.05 4.56 -11.62
C VAL A 346 21.16 4.10 -10.48
N VAL A 347 19.98 3.56 -10.82
CA VAL A 347 19.01 3.07 -9.85
C VAL A 347 19.62 1.96 -9.00
N GLY A 348 19.51 2.08 -7.69
CA GLY A 348 20.01 1.08 -6.75
C GLY A 348 18.92 0.11 -6.31
N ASP A 349 19.32 -0.90 -5.56
CA ASP A 349 18.40 -1.74 -4.80
C ASP A 349 18.01 -1.03 -3.49
N GLY A 350 16.74 -1.12 -3.13
CA GLY A 350 16.18 -0.45 -1.97
C GLY A 350 16.67 -1.06 -0.65
N PRO A 351 16.73 -0.26 0.43
CA PRO A 351 17.10 -0.75 1.75
C PRO A 351 16.04 -1.71 2.29
N LYS A 352 16.44 -2.56 3.25
CA LYS A 352 15.52 -3.42 4.00
C LYS A 352 14.32 -2.63 4.55
N VAL A 353 13.15 -3.23 4.48
CA VAL A 353 11.91 -2.72 5.08
C VAL A 353 11.59 -3.47 6.38
N VAL A 354 10.62 -2.97 7.17
CA VAL A 354 10.35 -3.51 8.53
C VAL A 354 10.04 -5.02 8.52
N ARG A 355 9.33 -5.53 7.51
CA ARG A 355 9.02 -6.96 7.40
C ARG A 355 10.23 -7.86 7.14
N GLU A 356 11.33 -7.28 6.65
CA GLU A 356 12.59 -7.99 6.35
C GLU A 356 13.63 -7.81 7.46
N ALA A 357 13.31 -6.99 8.47
CA ALA A 357 14.20 -6.77 9.59
C ALA A 357 14.41 -8.06 10.38
N ASP A 358 15.65 -8.30 10.79
CA ASP A 358 15.94 -9.32 11.78
C ASP A 358 15.33 -8.88 13.12
N TYR A 359 14.65 -9.80 13.81
CA TYR A 359 14.01 -9.50 15.10
C TYR A 359 14.16 -10.66 16.06
N ARG A 360 14.07 -10.35 17.38
CA ARG A 360 14.09 -11.35 18.44
C ARG A 360 13.16 -10.98 19.59
N TYR A 361 12.34 -11.91 20.02
CA TYR A 361 11.52 -11.83 21.22
C TYR A 361 12.28 -12.41 22.42
N PHE A 362 12.36 -11.64 23.48
CA PHE A 362 12.89 -12.04 24.79
C PHE A 362 11.72 -12.32 25.73
N GLU A 363 11.40 -13.60 25.87
CA GLU A 363 10.18 -14.05 26.57
C GLU A 363 10.16 -13.62 28.03
N LYS A 364 11.28 -13.85 28.76
CA LYS A 364 11.38 -13.49 30.19
C LYS A 364 11.41 -11.98 30.40
N LEU A 365 11.95 -11.24 29.45
CA LEU A 365 12.01 -9.77 29.51
C LEU A 365 10.72 -9.11 29.05
N GLY A 366 9.94 -9.79 28.19
CA GLY A 366 8.63 -9.34 27.73
C GLY A 366 8.65 -8.27 26.64
N PHE A 367 9.64 -8.30 25.74
CA PHE A 367 9.67 -7.41 24.58
C PHE A 367 10.44 -7.98 23.40
N THR A 368 10.14 -7.46 22.20
CA THR A 368 10.85 -7.78 20.95
C THR A 368 11.72 -6.62 20.54
N VAL A 369 12.93 -6.91 20.10
CA VAL A 369 13.79 -5.97 19.40
C VAL A 369 13.92 -6.35 17.93
N ARG A 370 14.11 -5.37 17.07
CA ARG A 370 14.51 -5.56 15.67
C ARG A 370 15.75 -4.72 15.35
N GLU A 371 16.43 -5.09 14.27
CA GLU A 371 17.55 -4.31 13.77
C GLU A 371 17.13 -2.86 13.43
N PHE A 372 18.09 -1.95 13.51
CA PHE A 372 17.92 -0.55 13.14
C PHE A 372 17.94 -0.43 11.61
N LEU A 373 16.88 0.12 11.01
CA LEU A 373 16.73 0.28 9.57
C LEU A 373 17.04 1.71 9.11
N LEU A 374 17.33 1.89 7.82
CA LEU A 374 17.53 3.20 7.22
C LEU A 374 16.35 4.16 7.48
N THR A 375 15.12 3.65 7.43
CA THR A 375 13.90 4.43 7.71
C THR A 375 13.84 4.95 9.15
N ASP A 376 14.44 4.26 10.11
CA ASP A 376 14.54 4.71 11.50
C ASP A 376 15.50 5.90 11.63
N GLY A 377 16.62 5.85 10.90
CA GLY A 377 17.60 6.92 10.84
C GLY A 377 17.04 8.18 10.16
N ILE A 378 16.39 8.03 9.02
CA ILE A 378 15.73 9.13 8.29
C ILE A 378 14.72 9.83 9.20
N ARG A 379 13.86 9.09 9.89
CA ARG A 379 12.87 9.65 10.81
C ARG A 379 13.51 10.45 11.95
N ARG A 380 14.70 10.05 12.40
CA ARG A 380 15.47 10.71 13.46
C ARG A 380 16.42 11.76 12.94
N ARG A 381 16.54 11.91 11.61
CA ARG A 381 17.49 12.81 10.93
C ARG A 381 18.94 12.54 11.33
N LEU A 382 19.29 11.26 11.42
CA LEU A 382 20.65 10.83 11.77
C LEU A 382 21.53 10.75 10.52
N PRO A 383 22.83 11.08 10.67
CA PRO A 383 23.82 10.71 9.65
C PRO A 383 23.95 9.18 9.59
N LYS A 384 24.28 8.66 8.42
CA LYS A 384 24.39 7.22 8.18
C LYS A 384 25.34 6.49 9.16
N SER A 385 26.41 7.17 9.61
CA SER A 385 27.34 6.65 10.60
C SER A 385 26.74 6.29 11.94
N ASP A 386 25.63 6.94 12.29
CA ASP A 386 24.98 6.81 13.60
C ASP A 386 23.77 5.86 13.56
N MET A 387 23.45 5.34 12.39
CA MET A 387 22.34 4.42 12.15
C MET A 387 22.72 2.98 12.51
N ASN A 388 22.59 2.63 13.79
CA ASN A 388 23.01 1.31 14.31
C ASN A 388 22.18 0.90 15.56
N GLY A 389 22.42 -0.34 16.05
CA GLY A 389 21.80 -0.88 17.25
C GLY A 389 20.44 -1.54 16.99
N ALA A 390 19.49 -1.36 17.90
CA ALA A 390 18.18 -2.01 17.84
C ALA A 390 17.02 -1.10 18.21
N ILE A 391 15.88 -1.34 17.61
CA ILE A 391 14.60 -0.69 17.90
C ILE A 391 13.69 -1.67 18.64
N VAL A 392 13.04 -1.20 19.70
CA VAL A 392 11.97 -1.95 20.38
C VAL A 392 10.78 -2.08 19.42
N ASN A 393 10.48 -3.30 18.99
CA ASN A 393 9.43 -3.60 18.02
C ASN A 393 8.08 -3.92 18.67
N TYR A 394 8.11 -4.56 19.84
CA TYR A 394 6.92 -4.93 20.59
C TYR A 394 7.21 -4.92 22.08
N VAL A 395 6.20 -4.59 22.90
CA VAL A 395 6.26 -4.64 24.36
C VAL A 395 5.01 -5.38 24.85
N THR A 396 5.22 -6.43 25.63
CA THR A 396 4.14 -7.24 26.21
C THR A 396 3.36 -6.42 27.23
N ARG A 397 2.04 -6.40 27.12
CA ARG A 397 1.16 -5.69 28.05
C ARG A 397 1.32 -6.23 29.47
N SER A 398 1.32 -5.35 30.45
CA SER A 398 1.49 -5.66 31.87
C SER A 398 2.82 -6.34 32.21
N SER A 399 3.81 -6.29 31.32
CA SER A 399 5.17 -6.73 31.60
C SER A 399 5.92 -5.75 32.51
N ALA A 400 7.02 -6.21 33.07
CA ALA A 400 7.91 -5.37 33.87
C ALA A 400 8.47 -4.19 33.07
N VAL A 401 8.82 -4.41 31.81
CA VAL A 401 9.36 -3.36 30.92
C VAL A 401 8.29 -2.35 30.51
N GLU A 402 7.04 -2.75 30.26
CA GLU A 402 5.95 -1.81 30.01
C GLU A 402 5.71 -0.93 31.24
N THR A 403 5.68 -1.54 32.43
CA THR A 403 5.51 -0.82 33.70
C THR A 403 6.66 0.16 33.94
N ALA A 404 7.89 -0.20 33.56
CA ALA A 404 9.07 0.67 33.62
C ALA A 404 9.07 1.78 32.57
N GLY A 405 8.13 1.76 31.60
CA GLY A 405 7.94 2.78 30.61
C GLY A 405 8.61 2.54 29.25
N LEU A 406 9.08 1.29 28.97
CA LEU A 406 9.56 0.91 27.64
C LEU A 406 8.39 0.94 26.64
N ARG A 407 8.63 1.41 25.42
CA ARG A 407 7.61 1.53 24.37
C ARG A 407 8.15 1.08 23.02
N MET A 408 7.24 0.64 22.18
CA MET A 408 7.53 0.42 20.78
C MET A 408 8.09 1.69 20.12
N GLY A 409 9.16 1.53 19.34
CA GLY A 409 9.87 2.63 18.69
C GLY A 409 11.04 3.19 19.50
N ASP A 410 11.25 2.78 20.74
CA ASP A 410 12.44 3.14 21.51
C ASP A 410 13.70 2.59 20.84
N TRP A 411 14.73 3.43 20.74
CA TRP A 411 16.03 3.03 20.23
C TRP A 411 16.96 2.70 21.41
N ILE A 412 17.43 1.47 21.49
CA ILE A 412 18.31 1.02 22.56
C ILE A 412 19.72 1.55 22.32
N LYS A 413 20.24 2.32 23.24
CA LYS A 413 21.59 2.90 23.24
C LYS A 413 22.55 2.16 24.16
N GLN A 414 22.07 1.65 25.30
CA GLN A 414 22.84 0.88 26.25
C GLN A 414 21.99 -0.22 26.88
N VAL A 415 22.64 -1.34 27.19
CA VAL A 415 22.11 -2.42 28.02
C VAL A 415 23.04 -2.58 29.20
N GLU A 416 22.52 -2.51 30.45
CA GLU A 416 23.31 -2.62 31.67
C GLU A 416 24.52 -1.66 31.74
N GLY A 417 24.36 -0.45 31.17
CA GLY A 417 25.41 0.54 31.12
C GLY A 417 26.50 0.31 30.05
N GLN A 418 26.39 -0.76 29.25
CA GLN A 418 27.27 -1.02 28.13
C GLN A 418 26.67 -0.43 26.85
N GLU A 419 27.45 0.37 26.14
CA GLU A 419 27.05 0.93 24.84
C GLU A 419 26.89 -0.17 23.79
N VAL A 420 25.91 -0.01 22.92
CA VAL A 420 25.65 -0.92 21.81
C VAL A 420 25.87 -0.21 20.48
N SER A 421 26.56 -0.86 19.57
CA SER A 421 26.92 -0.35 18.25
C SER A 421 26.36 -1.19 17.09
N SER A 422 25.75 -2.33 17.40
CA SER A 422 25.15 -3.24 16.42
C SER A 422 23.91 -3.93 16.98
N PHE A 423 23.13 -4.55 16.11
CA PHE A 423 22.03 -5.41 16.53
C PHE A 423 22.53 -6.60 17.34
N ASP A 424 23.64 -7.23 16.93
CA ASP A 424 24.24 -8.38 17.61
C ASP A 424 24.73 -8.03 19.04
N ASP A 425 25.26 -6.81 19.26
CA ASP A 425 25.62 -6.36 20.60
C ASP A 425 24.40 -6.33 21.52
N VAL A 426 23.28 -5.80 21.01
CA VAL A 426 22.01 -5.76 21.76
C VAL A 426 21.54 -7.16 22.09
N LEU A 427 21.54 -8.08 21.11
CA LEU A 427 21.13 -9.47 21.31
C LEU A 427 22.01 -10.16 22.36
N GLY A 428 23.33 -10.05 22.22
CA GLY A 428 24.27 -10.69 23.15
C GLY A 428 24.11 -10.19 24.61
N LEU A 429 23.94 -8.90 24.82
CA LEU A 429 23.74 -8.32 26.14
C LEU A 429 22.37 -8.67 26.74
N LEU A 430 21.30 -8.65 25.94
CA LEU A 430 19.97 -9.06 26.40
C LEU A 430 19.90 -10.56 26.71
N ASP A 431 20.62 -11.41 25.96
CA ASP A 431 20.75 -12.83 26.26
C ASP A 431 21.38 -13.08 27.64
N LEU A 432 22.45 -12.35 27.96
CA LEU A 432 23.07 -12.44 29.29
C LEU A 432 22.10 -12.03 30.40
N VAL A 433 21.30 -10.99 30.17
CA VAL A 433 20.25 -10.56 31.13
C VAL A 433 19.17 -11.64 31.28
N GLU A 434 18.70 -12.22 30.19
CA GLU A 434 17.60 -13.20 30.17
C GLU A 434 18.02 -14.55 30.80
N GLN A 435 19.29 -14.93 30.65
CA GLN A 435 19.83 -16.20 31.18
C GLN A 435 20.23 -16.11 32.65
N ASP A 436 20.42 -14.93 33.22
CA ASP A 436 20.79 -14.75 34.61
C ASP A 436 19.57 -14.90 35.53
N GLU A 437 19.42 -16.11 36.13
CA GLU A 437 18.31 -16.44 37.02
C GLU A 437 18.33 -15.70 38.36
N GLU A 438 19.50 -15.18 38.77
CA GLU A 438 19.65 -14.41 40.04
C GLU A 438 19.35 -12.90 39.82
N LYS A 439 19.21 -12.48 38.58
CA LYS A 439 19.00 -11.06 38.26
C LYS A 439 17.57 -10.64 38.61
N SER A 440 17.46 -9.65 39.47
CA SER A 440 16.19 -9.09 39.92
C SER A 440 15.74 -7.83 39.18
N GLU A 441 16.66 -7.16 38.48
CA GLU A 441 16.38 -5.97 37.69
C GLU A 441 17.39 -5.83 36.55
N PHE A 442 17.01 -5.08 35.51
CA PHE A 442 17.95 -4.62 34.48
C PHE A 442 17.63 -3.21 34.01
N VAL A 443 18.61 -2.59 33.36
CA VAL A 443 18.55 -1.20 32.95
C VAL A 443 18.85 -1.06 31.45
N LEU A 444 17.99 -0.34 30.73
CA LEU A 444 18.22 0.11 29.37
C LEU A 444 18.36 1.63 29.36
N LEU A 445 19.29 2.14 28.55
CA LEU A 445 19.25 3.53 28.09
C LEU A 445 18.62 3.51 26.70
N VAL A 446 17.50 4.20 26.55
CA VAL A 446 16.77 4.28 25.28
C VAL A 446 16.66 5.74 24.82
N GLU A 447 16.55 5.92 23.51
CA GLU A 447 16.24 7.22 22.91
C GLU A 447 14.83 7.19 22.30
N ARG A 448 14.02 8.17 22.65
CA ARG A 448 12.66 8.41 22.16
C ARG A 448 12.49 9.88 21.84
N ASN A 449 12.09 10.21 20.60
CA ASN A 449 11.88 11.61 20.16
C ASN A 449 13.10 12.52 20.44
N ASN A 450 14.32 12.01 20.23
CA ASN A 450 15.59 12.69 20.50
C ASN A 450 15.86 13.00 22.00
N GLU A 451 15.14 12.34 22.90
CA GLU A 451 15.38 12.41 24.33
C GLU A 451 15.78 11.04 24.86
N THR A 452 16.79 10.99 25.70
CA THR A 452 17.24 9.74 26.33
C THR A 452 16.55 9.52 27.66
N SER A 453 16.22 8.25 27.94
CA SER A 453 15.60 7.82 29.19
C SER A 453 16.17 6.51 29.68
N PHE A 454 16.33 6.38 31.00
CA PHE A 454 16.65 5.12 31.62
C PHE A 454 15.36 4.33 31.91
N ILE A 455 15.31 3.12 31.41
CA ILE A 455 14.25 2.16 31.70
C ILE A 455 14.81 1.13 32.67
N ARG A 456 14.32 1.12 33.91
CA ARG A 456 14.70 0.15 34.93
C ARG A 456 13.55 -0.81 35.14
N ALA A 457 13.69 -2.04 34.68
CA ALA A 457 12.67 -3.07 34.80
C ALA A 457 13.02 -4.06 35.92
N GLN A 458 12.03 -4.36 36.78
CA GLN A 458 12.15 -5.35 37.84
C GLN A 458 11.81 -6.73 37.27
N LEU A 459 12.79 -7.62 37.25
CA LEU A 459 12.57 -9.03 36.96
C LEU A 459 12.12 -9.73 38.25
N LYS A 460 11.10 -10.54 38.20
CA LYS A 460 10.55 -11.21 39.39
C LYS A 460 11.49 -12.26 39.93
#